data_3a214a2c9917540db846dd9c010fb6d0
#
_entry.id   3a214a2c9917540db846dd9c010fb6d0
#
_cell.length_a   1.000
_cell.length_b   1.000
_cell.length_c   1.000
_cell.angle_alpha   90.00
_cell.angle_beta   90.00
_cell.angle_gamma   90.00
#
_symmetry.space_group_name_H-M   'P 1'
#
loop_
_entity.id
_entity.type
_entity.pdbx_description
1 polymer ?
#
loop_
_entity_poly.entity_id
_entity_poly.type
_entity_poly.pdbx_seq_one_letter_code
_entity_poly.pdbx_strand_id
1 'polypeptide(L)'
;MDKDGTSTIPNDPVAGLIDIPLPQAISLWPATWTSRIAIVLLIVGLIATIVWFTRRWHANRYRRAALAELDGIVHSPKVDREPELAIDNLALLVRRTALVAYPRERIAPLNGAPWLDFLDRSYAGHEFSQGAGRALGLVPYAPRSVAAEDVTPLADLVRQWIRTHHA
;
A
#
# COMPACT_ATOMS: atom_id res chain seq x y z
N MET A 1 -36.66 46.51 -85.06
CA MET A 1 -36.23 45.21 -85.61
C MET A 1 -35.86 44.33 -84.46
N ASP A 2 -36.82 43.45 -84.28
CA ASP A 2 -36.85 42.48 -83.18
C ASP A 2 -35.59 41.62 -83.04
N LYS A 3 -35.30 41.25 -81.86
CA LYS A 3 -34.94 39.87 -81.53
C LYS A 3 -35.17 39.55 -80.08
N ASP A 4 -36.30 38.94 -79.85
CA ASP A 4 -36.62 38.15 -78.67
C ASP A 4 -35.55 37.05 -78.48
N GLY A 5 -34.83 37.10 -77.40
CA GLY A 5 -34.00 36.02 -76.95
C GLY A 5 -34.67 35.33 -75.75
N THR A 6 -35.55 34.40 -76.03
CA THR A 6 -36.13 33.52 -75.06
C THR A 6 -35.04 32.65 -74.48
N SER A 7 -34.53 32.99 -73.28
CA SER A 7 -33.65 32.12 -72.47
C SER A 7 -34.49 31.03 -71.82
N THR A 8 -34.45 29.85 -72.41
CA THR A 8 -34.99 28.62 -71.83
C THR A 8 -34.21 28.31 -70.62
N ILE A 9 -34.75 28.54 -69.44
CA ILE A 9 -34.21 28.08 -68.19
C ILE A 9 -34.26 26.55 -68.18
N PRO A 10 -33.13 25.83 -68.07
CA PRO A 10 -33.15 24.39 -67.91
C PRO A 10 -33.97 24.06 -66.66
N ASN A 11 -35.01 23.25 -66.83
CA ASN A 11 -35.76 22.72 -65.70
C ASN A 11 -34.80 21.78 -64.91
N ASP A 12 -34.13 22.31 -63.94
CA ASP A 12 -33.24 21.55 -63.10
C ASP A 12 -34.08 20.59 -62.25
N PRO A 13 -34.02 19.28 -62.51
CA PRO A 13 -34.83 18.30 -61.77
C PRO A 13 -34.51 18.18 -60.30
N VAL A 14 -33.44 18.84 -59.81
CA VAL A 14 -33.03 18.82 -58.41
C VAL A 14 -33.32 20.11 -57.64
N ALA A 15 -33.93 21.14 -58.33
CA ALA A 15 -34.22 22.42 -57.65
C ALA A 15 -35.28 22.34 -56.55
N GLY A 16 -35.90 21.20 -56.32
CA GLY A 16 -36.88 20.96 -55.26
C GLY A 16 -36.48 19.94 -54.24
N LEU A 17 -35.23 19.47 -54.29
CA LEU A 17 -34.71 18.54 -53.25
C LEU A 17 -34.39 19.32 -51.99
N ILE A 18 -35.17 19.06 -50.94
CA ILE A 18 -34.85 19.52 -49.58
C ILE A 18 -33.70 18.67 -49.10
N ASP A 19 -32.54 19.29 -48.94
CA ASP A 19 -31.34 18.64 -48.37
C ASP A 19 -31.69 18.21 -46.95
N ILE A 20 -31.67 16.91 -46.70
CA ILE A 20 -31.96 16.36 -45.38
C ILE A 20 -30.70 16.62 -44.54
N PRO A 21 -30.77 17.46 -43.48
CA PRO A 21 -29.62 17.73 -42.67
C PRO A 21 -29.12 16.42 -42.06
N LEU A 22 -27.87 16.04 -42.37
CA LEU A 22 -27.21 14.90 -41.75
C LEU A 22 -27.26 15.07 -40.24
N PRO A 23 -27.58 14.02 -39.48
CA PRO A 23 -27.52 14.06 -38.02
C PRO A 23 -26.12 14.51 -37.61
N GLN A 24 -26.03 15.55 -36.78
CA GLN A 24 -24.76 16.03 -36.28
C GLN A 24 -24.11 14.88 -35.51
N ALA A 25 -22.86 14.58 -35.84
CA ALA A 25 -22.07 13.57 -35.11
C ALA A 25 -22.04 13.93 -33.62
N ILE A 26 -22.58 13.05 -32.79
CA ILE A 26 -22.60 13.22 -31.35
C ILE A 26 -21.14 13.17 -30.89
N SER A 27 -20.58 14.30 -30.50
CA SER A 27 -19.24 14.37 -29.92
C SER A 27 -19.27 13.63 -28.58
N LEU A 28 -18.53 12.53 -28.49
CA LEU A 28 -18.31 11.80 -27.23
C LEU A 28 -17.42 12.59 -26.28
N TRP A 29 -16.86 13.71 -26.74
CA TRP A 29 -16.02 14.57 -25.93
C TRP A 29 -16.86 15.53 -25.09
N PRO A 30 -16.65 15.59 -23.77
CA PRO A 30 -17.43 16.46 -22.89
C PRO A 30 -17.25 17.94 -23.28
N ALA A 31 -18.31 18.53 -23.82
CA ALA A 31 -18.30 19.91 -24.33
C ALA A 31 -18.30 20.95 -23.19
N THR A 32 -18.76 20.59 -22.01
CA THR A 32 -18.92 21.52 -20.89
C THR A 32 -17.74 21.42 -19.92
N TRP A 33 -17.27 22.57 -19.41
CA TRP A 33 -16.21 22.65 -18.40
C TRP A 33 -16.55 21.81 -17.16
N THR A 34 -17.81 21.79 -16.76
CA THR A 34 -18.30 21.02 -15.61
C THR A 34 -18.10 19.52 -15.78
N SER A 35 -18.35 18.97 -16.96
CA SER A 35 -18.14 17.54 -17.23
C SER A 35 -16.65 17.15 -17.23
N ARG A 36 -15.77 18.04 -17.68
CA ARG A 36 -14.32 17.83 -17.61
C ARG A 36 -13.83 17.78 -16.17
N ILE A 37 -14.30 18.70 -15.31
CA ILE A 37 -13.99 18.69 -13.86
C ILE A 37 -14.50 17.39 -13.24
N ALA A 38 -15.73 16.98 -13.54
CA ALA A 38 -16.29 15.74 -13.00
C ALA A 38 -15.47 14.51 -13.39
N ILE A 39 -14.99 14.41 -14.63
CA ILE A 39 -14.13 13.32 -15.09
C ILE A 39 -12.78 13.35 -14.37
N VAL A 40 -12.14 14.52 -14.20
CA VAL A 40 -10.87 14.64 -13.48
C VAL A 40 -11.04 14.20 -12.02
N LEU A 41 -12.10 14.64 -11.34
CA LEU A 41 -12.39 14.23 -9.97
C LEU A 41 -12.62 12.71 -9.85
N LEU A 42 -13.32 12.12 -10.81
CA LEU A 42 -13.56 10.69 -10.87
C LEU A 42 -12.25 9.92 -11.04
N ILE A 43 -11.37 10.36 -11.95
CA ILE A 43 -10.06 9.74 -12.16
C ILE A 43 -9.18 9.86 -10.90
N VAL A 44 -9.12 11.04 -10.29
CA VAL A 44 -8.35 11.27 -9.05
C VAL A 44 -8.90 10.39 -7.92
N GLY A 45 -10.21 10.31 -7.75
CA GLY A 45 -10.86 9.43 -6.78
C GLY A 45 -10.55 7.95 -7.02
N LEU A 46 -10.58 7.51 -8.28
CA LEU A 46 -10.24 6.15 -8.66
C LEU A 46 -8.77 5.82 -8.34
N ILE A 47 -7.84 6.71 -8.70
CA ILE A 47 -6.42 6.55 -8.42
C ILE A 47 -6.18 6.49 -6.90
N ALA A 48 -6.78 7.41 -6.14
CA ALA A 48 -6.68 7.42 -4.68
C ALA A 48 -7.20 6.12 -4.06
N THR A 49 -8.33 5.61 -4.54
CA THR A 49 -8.92 4.35 -4.10
C THR A 49 -8.01 3.16 -4.42
N ILE A 50 -7.45 3.09 -5.62
CA ILE A 50 -6.52 2.02 -6.02
C ILE A 50 -5.27 2.06 -5.15
N VAL A 51 -4.66 3.25 -4.94
CA VAL A 51 -3.47 3.41 -4.10
C VAL A 51 -3.76 3.03 -2.64
N TRP A 52 -4.92 3.43 -2.10
CA TRP A 52 -5.33 3.05 -0.75
C TRP A 52 -5.54 1.54 -0.62
N PHE A 53 -6.23 0.93 -1.59
CA PHE A 53 -6.51 -0.50 -1.61
C PHE A 53 -5.24 -1.34 -1.74
N THR A 54 -4.33 -0.97 -2.65
CA THR A 54 -3.04 -1.67 -2.84
C THR A 54 -2.16 -1.57 -1.59
N ARG A 55 -2.07 -0.39 -0.96
CA ARG A 55 -1.34 -0.21 0.31
C ARG A 55 -1.93 -1.10 1.41
N ARG A 56 -3.25 -1.11 1.55
CA ARG A 56 -3.92 -1.94 2.56
C ARG A 56 -3.75 -3.45 2.29
N TRP A 57 -3.79 -3.85 1.02
CA TRP A 57 -3.60 -5.25 0.64
C TRP A 57 -2.16 -5.72 0.86
N HIS A 58 -1.18 -4.91 0.51
CA HIS A 58 0.23 -5.17 0.82
C HIS A 58 0.47 -5.25 2.33
N ALA A 59 -0.09 -4.31 3.10
CA ALA A 59 -0.02 -4.34 4.57
C ALA A 59 -0.57 -5.64 5.17
N ASN A 60 -1.69 -6.14 4.70
CA ASN A 60 -2.27 -7.39 5.19
C ASN A 60 -1.47 -8.63 4.75
N ARG A 61 -0.80 -8.58 3.60
CA ARG A 61 -0.01 -9.69 3.09
C ARG A 61 1.29 -9.86 3.87
N TYR A 62 2.05 -8.77 4.10
CA TYR A 62 3.29 -8.88 4.87
C TYR A 62 3.03 -9.25 6.33
N ARG A 63 1.95 -8.75 6.95
CA ARG A 63 1.57 -9.13 8.31
C ARG A 63 1.30 -10.64 8.43
N ARG A 64 0.55 -11.20 7.48
CA ARG A 64 0.30 -12.67 7.46
C ARG A 64 1.57 -13.46 7.26
N ALA A 65 2.46 -13.02 6.36
CA ALA A 65 3.74 -13.68 6.16
C ALA A 65 4.64 -13.60 7.41
N ALA A 66 4.69 -12.43 8.08
CA ALA A 66 5.44 -12.25 9.31
C ALA A 66 4.90 -13.11 10.47
N LEU A 67 3.57 -13.24 10.61
CA LEU A 67 2.95 -14.11 11.61
C LEU A 67 3.24 -15.59 11.34
N ALA A 68 3.18 -16.04 10.09
CA ALA A 68 3.50 -17.40 9.72
C ALA A 68 4.98 -17.74 10.00
N GLU A 69 5.89 -16.79 9.73
CA GLU A 69 7.31 -16.95 10.04
C GLU A 69 7.57 -16.98 11.55
N LEU A 70 6.89 -16.10 12.32
CA LEU A 70 6.95 -16.10 13.77
C LEU A 70 6.50 -17.44 14.35
N ASP A 71 5.37 -17.97 13.86
CA ASP A 71 4.86 -19.26 14.30
C ASP A 71 5.85 -20.39 13.94
N GLY A 72 6.52 -20.32 12.79
CA GLY A 72 7.59 -21.24 12.40
C GLY A 72 8.81 -21.19 13.33
N ILE A 73 9.19 -20.00 13.81
CA ILE A 73 10.29 -19.83 14.77
C ILE A 73 9.92 -20.45 16.12
N VAL A 74 8.74 -20.10 16.66
CA VAL A 74 8.29 -20.52 18.00
C VAL A 74 8.08 -22.03 18.09
N HIS A 75 7.51 -22.64 17.04
CA HIS A 75 7.26 -24.10 17.03
C HIS A 75 8.46 -24.92 16.52
N SER A 76 9.60 -24.28 16.30
CA SER A 76 10.80 -25.00 15.90
C SER A 76 11.36 -25.83 17.08
N PRO A 77 11.70 -27.11 16.89
CA PRO A 77 12.35 -27.93 17.94
C PRO A 77 13.74 -27.41 18.34
N LYS A 78 14.22 -26.37 17.67
CA LYS A 78 15.48 -25.70 17.99
C LYS A 78 15.36 -24.69 19.13
N VAL A 79 14.15 -24.22 19.45
CA VAL A 79 13.93 -23.21 20.51
C VAL A 79 14.46 -23.71 21.85
N ASP A 80 14.21 -24.97 22.19
CA ASP A 80 14.68 -25.56 23.45
C ASP A 80 16.20 -25.79 23.50
N ARG A 81 16.84 -25.96 22.36
CA ARG A 81 18.28 -26.24 22.25
C ARG A 81 19.11 -24.99 22.07
N GLU A 82 18.59 -24.02 21.37
CA GLU A 82 19.29 -22.82 20.93
C GLU A 82 18.37 -21.59 21.07
N PRO A 83 17.94 -21.22 22.30
CA PRO A 83 17.02 -20.12 22.51
C PRO A 83 17.56 -18.76 22.04
N GLU A 84 18.88 -18.59 22.07
CA GLU A 84 19.55 -17.38 21.58
C GLU A 84 19.32 -17.17 20.08
N LEU A 85 19.41 -18.26 19.29
CA LEU A 85 19.12 -18.19 17.84
C LEU A 85 17.64 -17.88 17.57
N ALA A 86 16.74 -18.35 18.41
CA ALA A 86 15.31 -18.02 18.28
C ALA A 86 15.09 -16.51 18.49
N ILE A 87 15.74 -15.91 19.50
CA ILE A 87 15.67 -14.46 19.75
C ILE A 87 16.30 -13.66 18.62
N ASP A 88 17.43 -14.09 18.09
CA ASP A 88 18.07 -13.42 16.95
C ASP A 88 17.17 -13.46 15.69
N ASN A 89 16.51 -14.60 15.44
CA ASN A 89 15.53 -14.72 14.36
C ASN A 89 14.32 -13.83 14.58
N LEU A 90 13.82 -13.71 15.83
CA LEU A 90 12.73 -12.79 16.17
C LEU A 90 13.16 -11.33 15.98
N ALA A 91 14.37 -10.97 16.38
CA ALA A 91 14.92 -9.63 16.18
C ALA A 91 15.01 -9.26 14.68
N LEU A 92 15.50 -10.20 13.87
CA LEU A 92 15.58 -10.04 12.41
C LEU A 92 14.18 -9.92 11.78
N LEU A 93 13.22 -10.74 12.21
CA LEU A 93 11.84 -10.71 11.75
C LEU A 93 11.20 -9.34 12.04
N VAL A 94 11.31 -8.85 13.28
CA VAL A 94 10.77 -7.53 13.68
C VAL A 94 11.40 -6.42 12.84
N ARG A 95 12.73 -6.43 12.69
CA ARG A 95 13.43 -5.40 11.91
C ARG A 95 13.04 -5.42 10.44
N ARG A 96 12.94 -6.59 9.83
CA ARG A 96 12.50 -6.75 8.45
C ARG A 96 11.04 -6.29 8.26
N THR A 97 10.16 -6.65 9.20
CA THR A 97 8.76 -6.22 9.19
C THR A 97 8.65 -4.70 9.30
N ALA A 98 9.43 -4.08 10.19
CA ALA A 98 9.47 -2.62 10.34
C ALA A 98 9.97 -1.92 9.06
N LEU A 99 11.01 -2.47 8.39
CA LEU A 99 11.52 -1.92 7.13
C LEU A 99 10.52 -2.02 5.96
N VAL A 100 9.57 -2.95 6.02
CA VAL A 100 8.48 -3.04 5.04
C VAL A 100 7.36 -2.04 5.38
N ALA A 101 7.09 -1.80 6.67
CA ALA A 101 5.99 -0.98 7.15
C ALA A 101 6.34 0.53 7.15
N TYR A 102 7.59 0.90 7.39
CA TYR A 102 8.02 2.28 7.58
C TYR A 102 9.12 2.70 6.61
N PRO A 103 9.29 4.00 6.32
CA PRO A 103 10.39 4.50 5.50
C PRO A 103 11.76 4.06 6.02
N ARG A 104 12.60 3.57 5.12
CA ARG A 104 13.93 3.03 5.46
C ARG A 104 14.80 4.05 6.19
N GLU A 105 14.72 5.31 5.82
CA GLU A 105 15.50 6.42 6.39
C GLU A 105 15.19 6.61 7.88
N ARG A 106 13.98 6.24 8.30
CA ARG A 106 13.55 6.33 9.70
C ARG A 106 14.03 5.15 10.52
N ILE A 107 14.09 3.95 9.92
CA ILE A 107 14.38 2.70 10.64
C ILE A 107 15.86 2.33 10.62
N ALA A 108 16.55 2.54 9.48
CA ALA A 108 17.92 2.09 9.29
C ALA A 108 18.92 2.58 10.36
N PRO A 109 18.87 3.84 10.84
CA PRO A 109 19.80 4.36 11.82
C PRO A 109 19.51 3.89 13.25
N LEU A 110 18.32 3.31 13.52
CA LEU A 110 17.92 2.96 14.89
C LEU A 110 18.56 1.65 15.35
N ASN A 111 19.24 1.67 16.48
CA ASN A 111 19.83 0.50 17.15
C ASN A 111 19.71 0.67 18.67
N GLY A 112 19.73 -0.46 19.41
CA GLY A 112 19.68 -0.44 20.87
C GLY A 112 18.43 0.25 21.44
N ALA A 113 18.61 1.10 22.44
CA ALA A 113 17.49 1.78 23.10
C ALA A 113 16.61 2.61 22.16
N PRO A 114 17.12 3.45 21.21
CA PRO A 114 16.29 4.16 20.26
C PRO A 114 15.43 3.25 19.38
N TRP A 115 15.89 2.03 19.10
CA TRP A 115 15.10 1.02 18.37
C TRP A 115 13.94 0.50 19.21
N LEU A 116 14.17 0.17 20.48
CA LEU A 116 13.13 -0.29 21.39
C LEU A 116 12.08 0.79 21.65
N ASP A 117 12.51 2.04 21.84
CA ASP A 117 11.61 3.19 21.98
C ASP A 117 10.75 3.43 20.74
N PHE A 118 11.29 3.16 19.56
CA PHE A 118 10.52 3.22 18.32
C PHE A 118 9.45 2.12 18.29
N LEU A 119 9.79 0.88 18.67
CA LEU A 119 8.83 -0.22 18.72
C LEU A 119 7.70 0.09 19.70
N ASP A 120 8.02 0.56 20.91
CA ASP A 120 7.04 0.95 21.93
C ASP A 120 6.07 2.02 21.40
N ARG A 121 6.58 3.07 20.79
CA ARG A 121 5.74 4.13 20.21
C ARG A 121 4.84 3.65 19.05
N SER A 122 5.29 2.65 18.30
CA SER A 122 4.57 2.17 17.12
C SER A 122 3.34 1.31 17.46
N TYR A 123 3.24 0.77 18.68
CA TYR A 123 2.09 -0.01 19.14
C TYR A 123 1.45 0.50 20.45
N ALA A 124 1.91 1.65 20.93
CA ALA A 124 1.43 2.31 22.16
C ALA A 124 1.61 1.46 23.44
N GLY A 125 2.75 0.77 23.57
CA GLY A 125 3.16 0.00 24.75
C GLY A 125 4.53 0.42 25.27
N HIS A 126 5.05 -0.32 26.26
CA HIS A 126 6.36 -0.09 26.86
C HIS A 126 7.17 -1.37 27.05
N GLU A 127 6.66 -2.50 26.59
CA GLU A 127 7.22 -3.83 26.86
C GLU A 127 8.50 -4.11 26.06
N PHE A 128 8.76 -3.33 24.98
CA PHE A 128 10.03 -3.45 24.26
C PHE A 128 11.19 -2.79 25.01
N SER A 129 10.97 -1.65 25.66
CA SER A 129 12.02 -0.97 26.42
C SER A 129 12.13 -1.47 27.87
N GLN A 130 11.01 -1.90 28.48
CA GLN A 130 10.94 -2.21 29.91
C GLN A 130 10.67 -3.69 30.22
N GLY A 131 10.25 -4.50 29.23
CA GLY A 131 9.84 -5.90 29.39
C GLY A 131 10.69 -6.90 28.60
N ALA A 132 10.01 -7.96 28.14
CA ALA A 132 10.62 -9.06 27.37
C ALA A 132 11.30 -8.59 26.07
N GLY A 133 10.84 -7.48 25.50
CA GLY A 133 11.40 -6.93 24.28
C GLY A 133 12.82 -6.39 24.38
N ARG A 134 13.34 -6.18 25.60
CA ARG A 134 14.75 -5.73 25.80
C ARG A 134 15.78 -6.62 25.14
N ALA A 135 15.48 -7.91 25.01
CA ALA A 135 16.33 -8.87 24.32
C ALA A 135 16.56 -8.51 22.84
N LEU A 136 15.61 -7.80 22.19
CA LEU A 136 15.74 -7.35 20.80
C LEU A 136 16.65 -6.15 20.60
N GLY A 137 16.96 -5.42 21.68
CA GLY A 137 17.87 -4.26 21.65
C GLY A 137 19.33 -4.64 21.82
N LEU A 138 19.62 -5.87 22.21
CA LEU A 138 20.99 -6.34 22.41
C LEU A 138 21.68 -6.57 21.07
N VAL A 139 22.99 -6.30 21.04
CA VAL A 139 23.79 -6.51 19.83
C VAL A 139 23.78 -8.00 19.47
N PRO A 140 23.51 -8.37 18.20
CA PRO A 140 23.66 -9.74 17.73
C PRO A 140 25.03 -10.29 18.10
N TYR A 141 25.08 -11.54 18.54
CA TYR A 141 26.31 -12.24 18.97
C TYR A 141 26.91 -11.80 20.32
N ALA A 142 26.26 -10.94 21.11
CA ALA A 142 26.68 -10.76 22.51
C ALA A 142 26.31 -12.02 23.30
N PRO A 143 27.21 -12.54 24.17
CA PRO A 143 26.88 -13.68 25.00
C PRO A 143 25.68 -13.36 25.88
N ARG A 144 24.63 -14.15 25.76
CA ARG A 144 23.41 -14.00 26.54
C ARG A 144 23.18 -15.29 27.32
N SER A 145 22.78 -15.15 28.56
CA SER A 145 22.16 -16.26 29.28
C SER A 145 20.67 -16.13 29.14
N VAL A 146 20.10 -16.79 28.12
CA VAL A 146 18.67 -16.76 27.80
C VAL A 146 18.12 -18.17 27.98
N ALA A 147 17.06 -18.29 28.75
CA ALA A 147 16.31 -19.54 28.89
C ALA A 147 15.26 -19.68 27.77
N ALA A 148 14.92 -20.92 27.44
CA ALA A 148 13.85 -21.19 26.44
C ALA A 148 12.51 -20.59 26.87
N GLU A 149 12.25 -20.47 28.17
CA GLU A 149 11.06 -19.85 28.74
C GLU A 149 10.95 -18.35 28.44
N ASP A 150 12.03 -17.65 28.13
CA ASP A 150 12.04 -16.22 27.76
C ASP A 150 11.58 -15.99 26.31
N VAL A 151 11.61 -17.01 25.45
CA VAL A 151 11.25 -16.90 24.04
C VAL A 151 9.75 -16.71 23.86
N THR A 152 8.93 -17.41 24.66
CA THR A 152 7.46 -17.37 24.51
C THR A 152 6.88 -15.97 24.79
N PRO A 153 7.18 -15.30 25.92
CA PRO A 153 6.65 -13.95 26.17
C PRO A 153 7.16 -12.92 25.16
N LEU A 154 8.40 -13.08 24.67
CA LEU A 154 8.93 -12.24 23.60
C LEU A 154 8.19 -12.46 22.28
N ALA A 155 7.91 -13.70 21.91
CA ALA A 155 7.18 -14.04 20.71
C ALA A 155 5.72 -13.51 20.74
N ASP A 156 5.07 -13.56 21.90
CA ASP A 156 3.73 -13.02 22.09
C ASP A 156 3.71 -11.49 21.96
N LEU A 157 4.71 -10.81 22.52
CA LEU A 157 4.91 -9.38 22.34
C LEU A 157 5.10 -9.01 20.85
N VAL A 158 5.97 -9.75 20.15
CA VAL A 158 6.19 -9.55 18.71
C VAL A 158 4.90 -9.81 17.90
N ARG A 159 4.15 -10.85 18.26
CA ARG A 159 2.85 -11.15 17.63
C ARG A 159 1.86 -10.02 17.81
N GLN A 160 1.76 -9.49 19.02
CA GLN A 160 0.91 -8.34 19.33
C GLN A 160 1.35 -7.12 18.51
N TRP A 161 2.65 -6.81 18.47
CA TRP A 161 3.18 -5.71 17.69
C TRP A 161 2.85 -5.84 16.19
N ILE A 162 3.07 -7.03 15.58
CA ILE A 162 2.75 -7.27 14.16
C ILE A 162 1.26 -6.99 13.86
N ARG A 163 0.36 -7.30 14.80
CA ARG A 163 -1.08 -7.09 14.64
C ARG A 163 -1.51 -5.65 14.82
N THR A 164 -0.90 -4.91 15.72
CA THR A 164 -1.40 -3.61 16.20
C THR A 164 -0.60 -2.39 15.73
N HIS A 165 0.67 -2.57 15.28
CA HIS A 165 1.49 -1.43 14.89
C HIS A 165 0.83 -0.60 13.77
N HIS A 166 0.94 0.72 13.91
CA HIS A 166 0.44 1.70 12.95
C HIS A 166 1.61 2.21 12.09
N ALA A 167 1.48 2.01 10.75
CA ALA A 167 2.42 2.50 9.75
C ALA A 167 1.88 3.74 9.05
#